data_b8a5b37bea6e571f20949691bb486b29
#
_entry.id   b8a5b37bea6e571f20949691bb486b29
#
_cell.length_a   1.000
_cell.length_b   1.000
_cell.length_c   1.000
_cell.angle_alpha   90.00
_cell.angle_beta   90.00
_cell.angle_gamma   90.00
#
_symmetry.space_group_name_H-M   'P 1'
#
loop_
_entity.id
_entity.type
_entity.pdbx_description
1 polymer ?
#
loop_
_entity_poly.entity_id
_entity_poly.type
_entity_poly.pdbx_seq_one_letter_code
_entity_poly.pdbx_strand_id
1 'polypeptide(L)'
;MTVAATSPHVMPTYGRIPIALERGQGCRVWDTNGKEYLDALAGIAVNTLGHNHPKLVPALQEQLTKLIHTSNYYHVPLQEQLAALLTERAGMTNVFFCSTGLEANEGAIKIARKYGIDKGIAQPQIVVYEHAFHGRSFATMSATANPK
;
A
#
# COMPACT_ATOMS: atom_id res chain seq x y z
N MET A 1 15.01 -7.73 -25.93
CA MET A 1 14.92 -6.25 -26.09
C MET A 1 15.69 -5.61 -24.95
N THR A 2 16.69 -4.78 -25.24
CA THR A 2 17.41 -4.02 -24.22
C THR A 2 16.47 -2.96 -23.69
N VAL A 3 16.12 -3.01 -22.43
CA VAL A 3 15.28 -1.96 -21.81
C VAL A 3 16.07 -0.66 -21.82
N ALA A 4 15.58 0.37 -22.50
CA ALA A 4 16.18 1.68 -22.44
C ALA A 4 16.23 2.14 -20.98
N ALA A 5 17.34 2.72 -20.57
CA ALA A 5 17.57 3.18 -19.19
C ALA A 5 16.52 4.21 -18.72
N THR A 6 15.79 4.83 -19.66
CA THR A 6 14.70 5.79 -19.39
C THR A 6 13.52 5.52 -20.33
N SER A 7 12.31 5.40 -19.77
CA SER A 7 11.08 5.40 -20.56
C SER A 7 10.68 6.84 -20.88
N PRO A 8 10.47 7.21 -22.17
CA PRO A 8 10.07 8.57 -22.50
C PRO A 8 8.65 8.93 -22.06
N HIS A 9 7.85 7.91 -21.68
CA HIS A 9 6.43 8.08 -21.32
C HIS A 9 6.17 8.04 -19.82
N VAL A 10 7.14 7.65 -19.01
CA VAL A 10 7.00 7.59 -17.55
C VAL A 10 7.89 8.65 -16.93
N MET A 11 7.27 9.56 -16.17
CA MET A 11 7.98 10.62 -15.46
C MET A 11 9.18 10.06 -14.67
N PRO A 12 10.38 10.60 -14.78
CA PRO A 12 11.61 10.09 -14.16
C PRO A 12 11.69 10.49 -12.68
N THR A 13 10.69 10.13 -11.88
CA THR A 13 10.62 10.40 -10.44
C THR A 13 11.45 9.46 -9.59
N TYR A 14 11.93 8.35 -10.17
CA TYR A 14 12.73 7.32 -9.50
C TYR A 14 13.95 6.92 -10.34
N GLY A 15 15.09 6.71 -9.68
CA GLY A 15 16.22 6.00 -10.29
C GLY A 15 15.91 4.51 -10.38
N ARG A 16 15.60 4.02 -11.59
CA ARG A 16 15.27 2.61 -11.81
C ARG A 16 16.52 1.80 -12.09
N ILE A 17 16.57 0.59 -11.53
CA ILE A 17 17.55 -0.42 -11.92
C ILE A 17 17.24 -0.86 -13.36
N PRO A 18 18.22 -1.02 -14.27
CA PRO A 18 17.99 -1.35 -15.67
C PRO A 18 17.67 -2.85 -15.87
N ILE A 19 16.68 -3.34 -15.14
CA ILE A 19 16.17 -4.72 -15.23
C ILE A 19 14.66 -4.62 -15.50
N ALA A 20 14.18 -5.31 -16.54
CA ALA A 20 12.75 -5.40 -16.84
C ALA A 20 12.22 -6.75 -16.37
N LEU A 21 11.55 -6.76 -15.24
CA LEU A 21 10.91 -7.97 -14.71
C LEU A 21 9.58 -8.21 -15.43
N GLU A 22 9.32 -9.45 -15.83
CA GLU A 22 8.14 -9.84 -16.62
C GLU A 22 7.23 -10.82 -15.86
N ARG A 23 7.79 -11.74 -15.10
CA ARG A 23 7.03 -12.77 -14.38
C ARG A 23 7.63 -13.06 -13.01
N GLY A 24 6.80 -13.65 -12.13
CA GLY A 24 7.25 -14.07 -10.81
C GLY A 24 6.50 -15.32 -10.32
N GLN A 25 7.14 -16.06 -9.43
CA GLN A 25 6.55 -17.19 -8.71
C GLN A 25 7.21 -17.35 -7.34
N GLY A 26 6.43 -17.31 -6.28
CA GLY A 26 6.97 -17.30 -4.92
C GLY A 26 7.95 -16.13 -4.74
N CYS A 27 9.15 -16.40 -4.30
CA CYS A 27 10.22 -15.42 -4.11
C CYS A 27 11.15 -15.29 -5.33
N ARG A 28 10.77 -15.79 -6.50
CA ARG A 28 11.58 -15.72 -7.71
C ARG A 28 10.92 -14.86 -8.76
N VAL A 29 11.73 -14.10 -9.48
CA VAL A 29 11.29 -13.26 -10.60
C VAL A 29 12.21 -13.46 -11.79
N TRP A 30 11.70 -13.24 -12.99
CA TRP A 30 12.45 -13.37 -14.24
C TRP A 30 12.32 -12.09 -15.05
N ASP A 31 13.42 -11.69 -15.63
CA ASP A 31 13.43 -10.58 -16.58
C ASP A 31 12.95 -10.99 -17.98
N THR A 32 12.79 -10.01 -18.86
CA THR A 32 12.38 -10.20 -20.25
C THR A 32 13.37 -11.04 -21.09
N ASN A 33 14.58 -11.30 -20.59
CA ASN A 33 15.55 -12.18 -21.22
C ASN A 33 15.51 -13.60 -20.62
N GLY A 34 14.61 -13.85 -19.67
CA GLY A 34 14.47 -15.15 -18.98
C GLY A 34 15.47 -15.38 -17.85
N LYS A 35 16.28 -14.38 -17.49
CA LYS A 35 17.20 -14.50 -16.36
C LYS A 35 16.43 -14.46 -15.05
N GLU A 36 16.75 -15.40 -14.16
CA GLU A 36 16.12 -15.54 -12.84
C GLU A 36 16.85 -14.71 -11.79
N TYR A 37 16.05 -14.15 -10.87
CA TYR A 37 16.51 -13.42 -9.70
C TYR A 37 15.73 -13.86 -8.45
N LEU A 38 16.35 -13.74 -7.28
CA LEU A 38 15.66 -13.83 -6.00
C LEU A 38 15.09 -12.46 -5.66
N ASP A 39 13.77 -12.38 -5.48
CA ASP A 39 13.10 -11.16 -5.04
C ASP A 39 13.12 -11.06 -3.51
N ALA A 40 14.15 -10.42 -2.97
CA ALA A 40 14.26 -10.09 -1.56
C ALA A 40 13.65 -8.73 -1.20
N LEU A 41 13.16 -7.99 -2.20
CA LEU A 41 12.52 -6.68 -2.01
C LEU A 41 11.01 -6.79 -1.81
N ALA A 42 10.36 -7.76 -2.47
CA ALA A 42 8.93 -8.05 -2.39
C ALA A 42 8.04 -6.80 -2.56
N GLY A 43 8.40 -5.91 -3.51
CA GLY A 43 7.68 -4.65 -3.73
C GLY A 43 7.79 -3.66 -2.55
N ILE A 44 8.90 -3.66 -1.83
CA ILE A 44 9.14 -2.95 -0.56
C ILE A 44 8.23 -3.54 0.55
N ALA A 45 8.34 -4.87 0.73
CA ALA A 45 7.63 -5.67 1.72
C ALA A 45 6.09 -5.68 1.61
N VAL A 46 5.56 -5.42 0.41
CA VAL A 46 4.11 -5.44 0.14
C VAL A 46 3.64 -6.82 -0.31
N ASN A 47 4.42 -7.51 -1.16
CA ASN A 47 4.07 -8.81 -1.70
C ASN A 47 4.49 -9.96 -0.76
N THR A 48 3.92 -9.99 0.43
CA THR A 48 4.30 -10.91 1.51
C THR A 48 3.99 -12.40 1.22
N LEU A 49 3.02 -12.67 0.35
CA LEU A 49 2.67 -14.05 -0.07
C LEU A 49 3.51 -14.54 -1.24
N GLY A 50 4.36 -13.68 -1.80
CA GLY A 50 5.10 -13.96 -3.03
C GLY A 50 4.26 -13.82 -4.30
N HIS A 51 4.94 -13.94 -5.43
CA HIS A 51 4.33 -13.83 -6.75
C HIS A 51 3.51 -15.08 -7.09
N ASN A 52 2.40 -14.88 -7.80
CA ASN A 52 1.55 -15.97 -8.33
C ASN A 52 1.16 -17.01 -7.27
N HIS A 53 0.71 -16.53 -6.10
CA HIS A 53 0.35 -17.40 -4.99
C HIS A 53 -0.83 -18.32 -5.37
N PRO A 54 -0.72 -19.66 -5.17
CA PRO A 54 -1.65 -20.64 -5.74
C PRO A 54 -3.07 -20.60 -5.16
N LYS A 55 -3.28 -19.97 -4.00
CA LYS A 55 -4.61 -19.76 -3.43
C LYS A 55 -5.14 -18.35 -3.70
N LEU A 56 -4.27 -17.36 -3.77
CA LEU A 56 -4.69 -15.96 -3.97
C LEU A 56 -5.14 -15.71 -5.40
N VAL A 57 -4.36 -16.15 -6.38
CA VAL A 57 -4.67 -15.87 -7.79
C VAL A 57 -6.00 -16.45 -8.24
N PRO A 58 -6.34 -17.72 -7.98
CA PRO A 58 -7.66 -18.24 -8.32
C PRO A 58 -8.82 -17.52 -7.61
N ALA A 59 -8.65 -17.17 -6.32
CA ALA A 59 -9.66 -16.43 -5.58
C ALA A 59 -9.93 -15.04 -6.18
N LEU A 60 -8.88 -14.33 -6.62
CA LEU A 60 -9.01 -13.06 -7.31
C LEU A 60 -9.68 -13.22 -8.68
N GLN A 61 -9.29 -14.25 -9.45
CA GLN A 61 -9.91 -14.55 -10.75
C GLN A 61 -11.41 -14.84 -10.59
N GLU A 62 -11.80 -15.61 -9.60
CA GLU A 62 -13.21 -15.86 -9.29
C GLU A 62 -13.94 -14.57 -8.90
N GLN A 63 -13.36 -13.75 -8.03
CA GLN A 63 -13.98 -12.51 -7.58
C GLN A 63 -14.16 -11.50 -8.72
N LEU A 64 -13.21 -11.42 -9.66
CA LEU A 64 -13.31 -10.54 -10.83
C LEU A 64 -14.52 -10.84 -11.72
N THR A 65 -15.01 -12.08 -11.72
CA THR A 65 -16.22 -12.47 -12.46
C THR A 65 -17.52 -12.10 -11.73
N LYS A 66 -17.45 -11.71 -10.45
CA LYS A 66 -18.62 -11.40 -9.62
C LYS A 66 -18.83 -9.90 -9.47
N LEU A 67 -17.83 -9.23 -8.90
CA LEU A 67 -17.94 -7.82 -8.55
C LEU A 67 -16.54 -7.21 -8.37
N ILE A 68 -16.28 -6.09 -9.07
CA ILE A 68 -15.00 -5.38 -9.00
C ILE A 68 -15.07 -4.19 -8.04
N HIS A 69 -16.05 -3.29 -8.23
CA HIS A 69 -16.20 -2.07 -7.44
C HIS A 69 -17.63 -1.55 -7.43
N THR A 70 -18.09 -1.04 -6.29
CA THR A 70 -19.44 -0.48 -6.13
C THR A 70 -19.48 0.85 -5.38
N SER A 71 -18.35 1.41 -4.99
CA SER A 71 -18.28 2.57 -4.10
C SER A 71 -18.78 2.29 -2.66
N ASN A 72 -18.55 3.24 -1.75
CA ASN A 72 -18.99 3.18 -0.36
C ASN A 72 -20.49 3.48 -0.16
N TYR A 73 -21.25 3.64 -1.23
CA TYR A 73 -22.72 3.77 -1.14
C TYR A 73 -23.42 2.45 -0.85
N TYR A 74 -22.74 1.33 -1.03
CA TYR A 74 -23.32 0.01 -0.86
C TYR A 74 -22.53 -0.82 0.14
N HIS A 75 -23.20 -1.72 0.84
CA HIS A 75 -22.54 -2.73 1.66
C HIS A 75 -21.85 -3.78 0.79
N VAL A 76 -20.62 -4.09 1.11
CA VAL A 76 -19.85 -5.13 0.43
C VAL A 76 -19.55 -6.25 1.44
N PRO A 77 -20.14 -7.45 1.29
CA PRO A 77 -20.01 -8.53 2.28
C PRO A 77 -18.57 -8.92 2.62
N LEU A 78 -17.68 -8.96 1.61
CA LEU A 78 -16.27 -9.27 1.84
C LEU A 78 -15.54 -8.18 2.65
N GLN A 79 -15.93 -6.92 2.50
CA GLN A 79 -15.40 -5.82 3.30
C GLN A 79 -15.79 -5.98 4.77
N GLU A 80 -17.05 -6.30 5.04
CA GLU A 80 -17.54 -6.53 6.40
C GLU A 80 -16.85 -7.75 7.06
N GLN A 81 -16.69 -8.84 6.33
CA GLN A 81 -15.96 -10.02 6.82
C GLN A 81 -14.51 -9.72 7.14
N LEU A 82 -13.82 -8.97 6.27
CA LEU A 82 -12.44 -8.57 6.51
C LEU A 82 -12.34 -7.61 7.71
N ALA A 83 -13.27 -6.64 7.83
CA ALA A 83 -13.32 -5.72 8.96
C ALA A 83 -13.48 -6.46 10.28
N ALA A 84 -14.40 -7.43 10.36
CA ALA A 84 -14.61 -8.25 11.55
C ALA A 84 -13.34 -9.01 11.96
N LEU A 85 -12.66 -9.64 11.00
CA LEU A 85 -11.42 -10.36 11.25
C LEU A 85 -10.29 -9.43 11.73
N LEU A 86 -10.15 -8.26 11.13
CA LEU A 86 -9.10 -7.30 11.49
C LEU A 86 -9.35 -6.68 12.87
N THR A 87 -10.59 -6.31 13.19
CA THR A 87 -10.93 -5.76 14.51
C THR A 87 -10.73 -6.77 15.62
N GLU A 88 -11.11 -8.02 15.43
CA GLU A 88 -10.85 -9.12 16.36
C GLU A 88 -9.35 -9.28 16.64
N ARG A 89 -8.54 -9.33 15.58
CA ARG A 89 -7.08 -9.52 15.69
C ARG A 89 -6.35 -8.34 16.28
N ALA A 90 -6.78 -7.12 15.98
CA ALA A 90 -6.16 -5.89 16.45
C ALA A 90 -6.67 -5.43 17.82
N GLY A 91 -7.74 -6.00 18.36
CA GLY A 91 -8.40 -5.51 19.57
C GLY A 91 -9.00 -4.12 19.39
N MET A 92 -9.40 -3.76 18.16
CA MET A 92 -9.98 -2.46 17.79
C MET A 92 -11.46 -2.59 17.52
N THR A 93 -12.17 -1.47 17.48
CA THR A 93 -13.64 -1.45 17.28
C THR A 93 -14.02 -1.39 15.80
N ASN A 94 -13.29 -0.60 15.00
CA ASN A 94 -13.63 -0.33 13.61
C ASN A 94 -12.39 -0.33 12.73
N VAL A 95 -12.60 -0.52 11.42
CA VAL A 95 -11.58 -0.45 10.37
C VAL A 95 -11.97 0.63 9.37
N PHE A 96 -11.01 1.44 8.98
CA PHE A 96 -11.10 2.33 7.83
C PHE A 96 -10.28 1.73 6.69
N PHE A 97 -10.93 1.40 5.58
CA PHE A 97 -10.28 0.89 4.38
C PHE A 97 -9.88 2.03 3.45
N CYS A 98 -8.67 1.94 2.92
CA CYS A 98 -8.11 2.88 1.95
C CYS A 98 -7.16 2.16 1.00
N SER A 99 -6.73 2.83 -0.08
CA SER A 99 -5.95 2.19 -1.13
C SER A 99 -4.44 2.19 -0.87
N THR A 100 -3.95 3.08 -0.01
CA THR A 100 -2.51 3.25 0.21
C THR A 100 -2.19 3.57 1.68
N GLY A 101 -0.94 3.30 2.09
CA GLY A 101 -0.44 3.74 3.40
C GLY A 101 -0.43 5.26 3.58
N LEU A 102 -0.31 6.02 2.49
CA LEU A 102 -0.45 7.47 2.51
C LEU A 102 -1.86 7.89 2.97
N GLU A 103 -2.90 7.30 2.38
CA GLU A 103 -4.29 7.57 2.75
C GLU A 103 -4.61 7.11 4.17
N ALA A 104 -4.02 5.99 4.61
CA ALA A 104 -4.13 5.53 6.00
C ALA A 104 -3.53 6.55 6.96
N ASN A 105 -2.35 7.09 6.67
CA ASN A 105 -1.72 8.13 7.48
C ASN A 105 -2.48 9.45 7.45
N GLU A 106 -3.03 9.87 6.32
CA GLU A 106 -3.94 11.03 6.24
C GLU A 106 -5.17 10.83 7.14
N GLY A 107 -5.78 9.64 7.09
CA GLY A 107 -6.89 9.27 7.97
C GLY A 107 -6.50 9.32 9.44
N ALA A 108 -5.36 8.75 9.81
CA ALA A 108 -4.86 8.75 11.18
C ALA A 108 -4.59 10.17 11.71
N ILE A 109 -3.95 11.02 10.90
CA ILE A 109 -3.69 12.44 11.23
C ILE A 109 -5.02 13.20 11.46
N LYS A 110 -6.00 13.00 10.58
CA LYS A 110 -7.33 13.62 10.71
C LYS A 110 -8.04 13.18 11.99
N ILE A 111 -8.06 11.88 12.28
CA ILE A 111 -8.69 11.32 13.47
C ILE A 111 -8.01 11.83 14.74
N ALA A 112 -6.68 11.81 14.80
CA ALA A 112 -5.92 12.28 15.95
C ALA A 112 -6.17 13.76 16.24
N ARG A 113 -6.17 14.60 15.20
CA ARG A 113 -6.47 16.02 15.33
C ARG A 113 -7.91 16.28 15.78
N LYS A 114 -8.87 15.59 15.16
CA LYS A 114 -10.29 15.69 15.54
C LYS A 114 -10.47 15.29 17.01
N TYR A 115 -9.90 14.18 17.43
CA TYR A 115 -9.95 13.73 18.82
C TYR A 115 -9.36 14.76 19.78
N GLY A 116 -8.19 15.34 19.45
CA GLY A 116 -7.59 16.39 20.27
C GLY A 116 -8.48 17.62 20.43
N ILE A 117 -9.09 18.08 19.34
CA ILE A 117 -10.05 19.21 19.36
C ILE A 117 -11.27 18.88 20.24
N ASP A 118 -11.83 17.68 20.10
CA ASP A 118 -12.98 17.23 20.90
C ASP A 118 -12.65 17.12 22.40
N LYS A 119 -11.36 16.97 22.73
CA LYS A 119 -10.82 17.05 24.12
C LYS A 119 -10.49 18.47 24.58
N GLY A 120 -10.82 19.50 23.80
CA GLY A 120 -10.57 20.90 24.14
C GLY A 120 -9.14 21.37 23.87
N ILE A 121 -8.32 20.59 23.17
CA ILE A 121 -6.96 20.98 22.78
C ILE A 121 -7.05 21.88 21.54
N ALA A 122 -6.77 23.18 21.69
CA ALA A 122 -6.93 24.14 20.60
C ALA A 122 -6.00 23.86 19.39
N GLN A 123 -4.79 23.34 19.66
CA GLN A 123 -3.80 23.01 18.63
C GLN A 123 -3.21 21.61 18.89
N PRO A 124 -3.90 20.53 18.50
CA PRO A 124 -3.40 19.18 18.69
C PRO A 124 -2.09 18.98 17.92
N GLN A 125 -1.06 18.50 18.61
CA GLN A 125 0.25 18.20 18.03
C GLN A 125 0.40 16.72 17.79
N ILE A 126 1.10 16.35 16.72
CA ILE A 126 1.44 14.98 16.38
C ILE A 126 2.98 14.87 16.42
N VAL A 127 3.48 13.98 17.27
CA VAL A 127 4.90 13.71 17.38
C VAL A 127 5.28 12.63 16.37
N VAL A 128 6.34 12.87 15.63
CA VAL A 128 6.90 11.92 14.65
C VAL A 128 8.39 11.68 14.93
N TYR A 129 8.90 10.53 14.51
CA TYR A 129 10.32 10.22 14.65
C TYR A 129 11.13 10.74 13.48
N GLU A 130 12.38 11.07 13.73
CA GLU A 130 13.36 11.34 12.68
C GLU A 130 13.50 10.13 11.75
N HIS A 131 13.76 10.37 10.47
CA HIS A 131 13.88 9.37 9.42
C HIS A 131 12.62 8.52 9.16
N ALA A 132 11.48 8.87 9.79
CA ALA A 132 10.22 8.20 9.50
C ALA A 132 9.68 8.58 8.11
N PHE A 133 8.95 7.66 7.50
CA PHE A 133 8.25 7.87 6.24
C PHE A 133 6.74 7.69 6.44
N HIS A 134 5.96 8.72 6.13
CA HIS A 134 4.50 8.71 6.28
C HIS A 134 3.74 8.88 4.95
N GLY A 135 4.41 9.25 3.88
CA GLY A 135 3.79 9.47 2.58
C GLY A 135 4.27 10.75 1.89
N ARG A 136 3.62 11.10 0.79
CA ARG A 136 4.01 12.24 -0.07
C ARG A 136 2.88 13.23 -0.35
N SER A 137 1.78 13.18 0.42
CA SER A 137 0.78 14.27 0.49
C SER A 137 1.29 15.40 1.40
N PHE A 138 0.65 16.55 1.39
CA PHE A 138 1.11 17.68 2.21
C PHE A 138 1.21 17.36 3.70
N ALA A 139 0.18 16.73 4.29
CA ALA A 139 0.21 16.38 5.70
C ALA A 139 1.20 15.25 6.01
N THR A 140 1.21 14.18 5.21
CA THR A 140 2.14 13.05 5.42
C THR A 140 3.58 13.43 5.12
N MET A 141 3.82 14.34 4.17
CA MET A 141 5.14 14.87 3.87
C MET A 141 5.67 15.74 5.02
N SER A 142 4.80 16.53 5.66
CA SER A 142 5.15 17.29 6.87
C SER A 142 5.53 16.40 8.05
N ALA A 143 4.98 15.17 8.10
CA ALA A 143 5.31 14.15 9.08
C ALA A 143 6.50 13.27 8.67
N THR A 144 6.99 13.39 7.44
CA THR A 144 8.11 12.62 6.92
C THR A 144 9.41 13.41 7.13
N ALA A 145 10.27 12.93 8.02
CA ALA A 145 11.56 13.55 8.30
C ALA A 145 12.64 13.05 7.32
N ASN A 146 12.49 13.39 6.04
CA ASN A 146 13.52 13.12 5.03
C ASN A 146 14.20 14.45 4.62
N PRO A 147 15.52 14.59 4.78
CA PRO A 147 16.23 15.82 4.49
C PRO A 147 16.39 16.16 2.99
N LYS A 148 15.72 15.46 2.08
CA LYS A 148 15.78 15.72 0.63
C LYS A 148 14.51 16.35 0.11
#